data_58bec1dba5607b129b0172cff0b108a0
#
_entry.id   58bec1dba5607b129b0172cff0b108a0
#
_cell.length_a   1.000
_cell.length_b   1.000
_cell.length_c   1.000
_cell.angle_alpha   90.00
_cell.angle_beta   90.00
_cell.angle_gamma   90.00
#
_symmetry.space_group_name_H-M   'P 1'
#
loop_
_entity.id
_entity.type
_entity.pdbx_description
1 polymer ?
#
loop_
_entity_poly.entity_id
_entity_poly.type
_entity_poly.pdbx_seq_one_letter_code
_entity_poly.pdbx_strand_id
1 'polypeptide(L)'
;MDAYRNLKNEIEQTVGRINGELGKIGAPAVHYLHHSYPREEMAALFQAADVMLVTPLRDGMNLVAKEYVTCRHDLGGALVLSEFTGAWHELHQAFACNPHDIEGLKQTILRAINTPEKDKQRIMKALRRRVSDHDVQRWAARYLAALAAAPELPGAEARPQPTPHAEETPLMPAPSESRSGPRSGPRGVADRAGS
;
A
#
# COMPACT_ATOMS: atom_id res chain seq x y z
N MET A 1 18.70 -6.74 -0.26
CA MET A 1 18.51 -5.25 -0.32
C MET A 1 18.83 -4.67 -1.69
N ASP A 2 19.75 -5.24 -2.45
CA ASP A 2 20.18 -4.66 -3.75
C ASP A 2 19.12 -4.71 -4.84
N ALA A 3 18.28 -5.75 -4.89
CA ALA A 3 17.20 -5.87 -5.87
C ALA A 3 16.16 -4.73 -5.77
N TYR A 4 15.78 -4.35 -4.57
CA TYR A 4 14.86 -3.22 -4.34
C TYR A 4 15.46 -1.88 -4.76
N ARG A 5 16.75 -1.68 -4.50
CA ARG A 5 17.47 -0.47 -4.89
C ARG A 5 17.58 -0.36 -6.40
N ASN A 6 17.90 -1.48 -7.07
CA ASN A 6 17.98 -1.53 -8.52
C ASN A 6 16.62 -1.24 -9.18
N LEU A 7 15.55 -1.86 -8.69
CA LEU A 7 14.19 -1.60 -9.17
C LEU A 7 13.78 -0.13 -8.98
N LYS A 8 14.09 0.45 -7.83
CA LYS A 8 13.83 1.87 -7.57
C LYS A 8 14.54 2.77 -8.60
N ASN A 9 15.84 2.53 -8.83
CA ASN A 9 16.62 3.28 -9.80
C ASN A 9 16.07 3.15 -11.23
N GLU A 10 15.64 1.95 -11.62
CA GLU A 10 15.02 1.69 -12.92
C GLU A 10 13.71 2.46 -13.10
N ILE A 11 12.87 2.47 -12.07
CA ILE A 11 11.62 3.25 -12.05
C ILE A 11 11.92 4.74 -12.19
N GLU A 12 12.86 5.28 -11.40
CA GLU A 12 13.23 6.70 -11.43
C GLU A 12 13.76 7.13 -12.79
N GLN A 13 14.62 6.31 -13.41
CA GLN A 13 15.13 6.56 -14.77
C GLN A 13 13.98 6.54 -15.80
N THR A 14 13.08 5.57 -15.70
CA THR A 14 11.95 5.43 -16.62
C THR A 14 10.98 6.61 -16.48
N VAL A 15 10.65 7.02 -15.27
CA VAL A 15 9.82 8.21 -15.00
C VAL A 15 10.50 9.47 -15.56
N GLY A 16 11.81 9.63 -15.33
CA GLY A 16 12.58 10.77 -15.87
C GLY A 16 12.51 10.82 -17.41
N ARG A 17 12.69 9.69 -18.08
CA ARG A 17 12.59 9.60 -19.55
C ARG A 17 11.18 9.95 -20.03
N ILE A 18 10.13 9.37 -19.44
CA ILE A 18 8.73 9.64 -19.82
C ILE A 18 8.40 11.12 -19.64
N ASN A 19 8.80 11.72 -18.53
CA ASN A 19 8.54 13.13 -18.27
C ASN A 19 9.33 14.05 -19.21
N GLY A 20 10.54 13.65 -19.61
CA GLY A 20 11.33 14.38 -20.63
C GLY A 20 10.70 14.35 -22.02
N GLU A 21 10.09 13.22 -22.38
CA GLU A 21 9.48 13.05 -23.71
C GLU A 21 8.04 13.60 -23.78
N LEU A 22 7.22 13.39 -22.73
CA LEU A 22 5.79 13.65 -22.77
C LEU A 22 5.31 14.76 -21.82
N GLY A 23 6.16 15.14 -20.84
CA GLY A 23 5.84 16.17 -19.86
C GLY A 23 5.82 17.58 -20.49
N LYS A 24 5.11 18.50 -19.84
CA LYS A 24 5.13 19.93 -20.15
C LYS A 24 5.64 20.70 -18.93
N ILE A 25 6.09 21.94 -19.14
CA ILE A 25 6.52 22.82 -18.04
C ILE A 25 5.34 22.96 -17.06
N GLY A 26 5.56 22.59 -15.80
CA GLY A 26 4.56 22.61 -14.74
C GLY A 26 3.53 21.47 -14.76
N ALA A 27 3.59 20.56 -15.74
CA ALA A 27 2.66 19.43 -15.87
C ALA A 27 3.41 18.15 -16.29
N PRO A 28 4.07 17.45 -15.37
CA PRO A 28 4.71 16.18 -15.67
C PRO A 28 3.66 15.12 -16.08
N ALA A 29 4.05 14.21 -16.98
CA ALA A 29 3.20 13.13 -17.41
C ALA A 29 3.03 12.06 -16.31
N VAL A 30 4.07 11.90 -15.47
CA VAL A 30 4.08 10.95 -14.35
C VAL A 30 4.54 11.68 -13.08
N HIS A 31 3.70 11.63 -12.04
CA HIS A 31 4.06 12.01 -10.68
C HIS A 31 4.55 10.78 -9.92
N TYR A 32 5.84 10.70 -9.66
CA TYR A 32 6.43 9.61 -8.87
C TYR A 32 6.53 10.02 -7.40
N LEU A 33 5.72 9.39 -6.57
CA LEU A 33 5.60 9.69 -5.16
C LEU A 33 6.10 8.48 -4.35
N HIS A 34 7.34 8.54 -3.86
CA HIS A 34 7.99 7.44 -3.15
C HIS A 34 8.19 7.78 -1.67
N HIS A 35 7.10 7.88 -0.94
CA HIS A 35 7.07 8.04 0.51
C HIS A 35 5.75 7.51 1.09
N SER A 36 5.70 7.34 2.41
CA SER A 36 4.48 6.93 3.10
C SER A 36 3.55 8.13 3.27
N TYR A 37 2.27 7.90 3.06
CA TYR A 37 1.21 8.88 3.24
C TYR A 37 0.37 8.55 4.47
N PRO A 38 -0.09 9.56 5.24
CA PRO A 38 -1.16 9.38 6.21
C PRO A 38 -2.43 8.85 5.54
N ARG A 39 -3.29 8.21 6.34
CA ARG A 39 -4.52 7.59 5.84
C ARG A 39 -5.44 8.58 5.11
N GLU A 40 -5.54 9.80 5.62
CA GLU A 40 -6.38 10.87 5.08
C GLU A 40 -5.88 11.31 3.69
N GLU A 41 -4.57 11.43 3.51
CA GLU A 41 -3.96 11.79 2.24
C GLU A 41 -4.11 10.66 1.22
N MET A 42 -3.92 9.40 1.65
CA MET A 42 -4.18 8.23 0.81
C MET A 42 -5.65 8.18 0.35
N ALA A 43 -6.59 8.45 1.25
CA ALA A 43 -8.01 8.50 0.89
C ALA A 43 -8.30 9.60 -0.13
N ALA A 44 -7.66 10.77 0.01
CA ALA A 44 -7.79 11.87 -0.96
C ALA A 44 -7.22 11.48 -2.34
N LEU A 45 -6.05 10.84 -2.39
CA LEU A 45 -5.49 10.32 -3.64
C LEU A 45 -6.40 9.28 -4.29
N PHE A 46 -6.99 8.37 -3.52
CA PHE A 46 -7.94 7.38 -4.03
C PHE A 46 -9.21 8.05 -4.59
N GLN A 47 -9.70 9.09 -3.95
CA GLN A 47 -10.87 9.83 -4.43
C GLN A 47 -10.58 10.67 -5.69
N ALA A 48 -9.35 11.17 -5.83
CA ALA A 48 -8.94 11.93 -7.01
C ALA A 48 -8.69 11.04 -8.25
N ALA A 49 -8.49 9.74 -8.07
CA ALA A 49 -8.15 8.84 -9.16
C ALA A 49 -9.38 8.43 -9.99
N ASP A 50 -9.41 8.77 -11.28
CA ASP A 50 -10.44 8.29 -12.21
C ASP A 50 -10.29 6.80 -12.53
N VAL A 51 -9.06 6.31 -12.55
CA VAL A 51 -8.74 4.88 -12.73
C VAL A 51 -7.64 4.50 -11.76
N MET A 52 -7.90 3.50 -10.92
CA MET A 52 -6.92 2.89 -10.04
C MET A 52 -6.36 1.63 -10.67
N LEU A 53 -5.02 1.56 -10.79
CA LEU A 53 -4.32 0.38 -11.30
C LEU A 53 -3.71 -0.39 -10.12
N VAL A 54 -4.10 -1.65 -9.98
CA VAL A 54 -3.53 -2.59 -9.02
C VAL A 54 -3.08 -3.82 -9.78
N THR A 55 -1.81 -3.82 -10.18
CA THR A 55 -1.25 -4.74 -11.18
C THR A 55 -0.08 -5.58 -10.66
N PRO A 56 -0.12 -6.16 -9.45
CA PRO A 56 0.95 -7.03 -9.00
C PRO A 56 1.02 -8.30 -9.85
N LEU A 57 2.24 -8.83 -10.02
CA LEU A 57 2.47 -10.09 -10.71
C LEU A 57 1.92 -11.28 -9.92
N ARG A 58 1.91 -11.19 -8.60
CA ARG A 58 1.32 -12.14 -7.67
C ARG A 58 1.11 -11.46 -6.32
N ASP A 59 -0.08 -11.63 -5.74
CA ASP A 59 -0.42 -11.10 -4.42
C ASP A 59 -1.46 -12.01 -3.74
N GLY A 60 -1.25 -12.30 -2.45
CA GLY A 60 -2.14 -13.20 -1.69
C GLY A 60 -3.52 -12.63 -1.38
N MET A 61 -3.65 -11.29 -1.26
CA MET A 61 -4.92 -10.62 -0.95
C MET A 61 -5.06 -9.32 -1.73
N ASN A 62 -4.24 -8.34 -1.46
CA ASN A 62 -4.27 -6.94 -1.89
C ASN A 62 -5.33 -6.08 -1.19
N LEU A 63 -4.92 -5.46 -0.08
CA LEU A 63 -5.78 -4.54 0.67
C LEU A 63 -5.98 -3.21 -0.07
N VAL A 64 -4.99 -2.75 -0.85
CA VAL A 64 -5.05 -1.47 -1.58
C VAL A 64 -6.25 -1.39 -2.51
N ALA A 65 -6.57 -2.49 -3.22
CA ALA A 65 -7.76 -2.57 -4.06
C ALA A 65 -9.05 -2.39 -3.24
N LYS A 66 -9.14 -3.01 -2.04
CA LYS A 66 -10.28 -2.90 -1.14
C LYS A 66 -10.39 -1.51 -0.52
N GLU A 67 -9.27 -0.91 -0.15
CA GLU A 67 -9.18 0.46 0.37
C GLU A 67 -9.68 1.48 -0.67
N TYR A 68 -9.19 1.39 -1.91
CA TYR A 68 -9.70 2.22 -3.01
C TYR A 68 -11.21 2.12 -3.14
N VAL A 69 -11.75 0.92 -3.30
CA VAL A 69 -13.20 0.67 -3.42
C VAL A 69 -13.97 1.26 -2.23
N THR A 70 -13.43 1.13 -1.02
CA THR A 70 -14.06 1.66 0.20
C THR A 70 -14.06 3.18 0.21
N CYS A 71 -13.01 3.84 -0.26
CA CYS A 71 -12.90 5.29 -0.31
C CYS A 71 -13.81 5.95 -1.36
N ARG A 72 -14.26 5.22 -2.39
CA ARG A 72 -15.13 5.76 -3.46
C ARG A 72 -16.60 5.86 -3.03
N HIS A 73 -16.89 6.74 -2.07
CA HIS A 73 -18.25 7.01 -1.60
C HIS A 73 -19.14 7.65 -2.67
N ASP A 74 -18.51 8.37 -3.59
CA ASP A 74 -19.11 8.99 -4.77
C ASP A 74 -19.52 7.96 -5.84
N LEU A 75 -19.14 6.71 -5.69
CA LEU A 75 -19.28 5.62 -6.66
C LEU A 75 -18.54 5.86 -7.98
N GLY A 76 -17.73 6.92 -8.07
CA GLY A 76 -16.95 7.24 -9.25
C GLY A 76 -15.71 6.36 -9.41
N GLY A 77 -15.00 6.57 -10.52
CA GLY A 77 -13.76 5.90 -10.84
C GLY A 77 -13.92 4.43 -11.28
N ALA A 78 -12.80 3.84 -11.64
CA ALA A 78 -12.71 2.45 -12.07
C ALA A 78 -11.52 1.75 -11.41
N LEU A 79 -11.65 0.46 -11.11
CA LEU A 79 -10.57 -0.40 -10.63
C LEU A 79 -10.12 -1.35 -11.74
N VAL A 80 -8.85 -1.23 -12.16
CA VAL A 80 -8.17 -2.23 -12.99
C VAL A 80 -7.36 -3.12 -12.05
N LEU A 81 -7.68 -4.39 -12.01
CA LEU A 81 -7.16 -5.34 -11.04
C LEU A 81 -6.51 -6.54 -11.71
N SER A 82 -5.31 -6.88 -11.27
CA SER A 82 -4.61 -8.10 -11.71
C SER A 82 -5.40 -9.34 -11.34
N GLU A 83 -5.57 -10.25 -12.30
CA GLU A 83 -6.16 -11.57 -12.09
C GLU A 83 -5.35 -12.46 -11.14
N PHE A 84 -4.08 -12.10 -10.87
CA PHE A 84 -3.18 -12.82 -9.98
C PHE A 84 -3.21 -12.32 -8.53
N THR A 85 -4.21 -11.50 -8.17
CA THR A 85 -4.46 -11.10 -6.78
C THR A 85 -5.51 -11.99 -6.13
N GLY A 86 -5.37 -12.27 -4.84
CA GLY A 86 -6.43 -12.91 -4.06
C GLY A 86 -7.72 -12.08 -4.01
N ALA A 87 -7.59 -10.75 -4.05
CA ALA A 87 -8.75 -9.84 -4.11
C ALA A 87 -9.60 -10.02 -5.39
N TRP A 88 -9.02 -10.53 -6.48
CA TRP A 88 -9.77 -10.81 -7.73
C TRP A 88 -10.95 -11.76 -7.51
N HIS A 89 -10.80 -12.77 -6.66
CA HIS A 89 -11.87 -13.71 -6.35
C HIS A 89 -13.09 -13.07 -5.69
N GLU A 90 -12.90 -11.94 -5.03
CA GLU A 90 -13.97 -11.17 -4.40
C GLU A 90 -14.44 -10.00 -5.29
N LEU A 91 -13.52 -9.35 -6.00
CA LEU A 91 -13.75 -8.12 -6.77
C LEU A 91 -13.79 -8.37 -8.29
N HIS A 92 -14.35 -9.50 -8.72
CA HIS A 92 -14.41 -9.93 -10.12
C HIS A 92 -15.24 -9.02 -11.04
N GLN A 93 -15.94 -8.01 -10.50
CA GLN A 93 -16.59 -6.98 -11.30
C GLN A 93 -15.62 -5.86 -11.74
N ALA A 94 -14.40 -5.80 -11.17
CA ALA A 94 -13.35 -4.90 -11.61
C ALA A 94 -12.92 -5.21 -13.05
N PHE A 95 -12.17 -4.31 -13.66
CA PHE A 95 -11.58 -4.53 -14.98
C PHE A 95 -10.37 -5.46 -14.83
N ALA A 96 -10.52 -6.71 -15.24
CA ALA A 96 -9.45 -7.70 -15.16
C ALA A 96 -8.28 -7.35 -16.07
N CYS A 97 -7.06 -7.51 -15.58
CA CYS A 97 -5.87 -7.41 -16.41
C CYS A 97 -4.85 -8.52 -16.07
N ASN A 98 -4.09 -8.90 -17.09
CA ASN A 98 -2.89 -9.70 -16.93
C ASN A 98 -1.67 -8.77 -16.98
N PRO A 99 -0.93 -8.60 -15.87
CA PRO A 99 0.22 -7.69 -15.83
C PRO A 99 1.42 -8.16 -16.70
N HIS A 100 1.42 -9.40 -17.17
CA HIS A 100 2.41 -9.92 -18.11
C HIS A 100 2.06 -9.62 -19.56
N ASP A 101 0.81 -9.26 -19.85
CA ASP A 101 0.34 -8.83 -21.19
C ASP A 101 0.19 -7.31 -21.22
N ILE A 102 1.25 -6.62 -21.63
CA ILE A 102 1.29 -5.16 -21.63
C ILE A 102 0.26 -4.57 -22.60
N GLU A 103 0.04 -5.19 -23.76
CA GLU A 103 -0.96 -4.68 -24.72
C GLU A 103 -2.38 -4.91 -24.21
N GLY A 104 -2.68 -6.06 -23.64
CA GLY A 104 -3.96 -6.34 -22.99
C GLY A 104 -4.22 -5.43 -21.78
N LEU A 105 -3.19 -5.12 -20.98
CA LEU A 105 -3.28 -4.16 -19.89
C LEU A 105 -3.64 -2.76 -20.39
N LYS A 106 -2.95 -2.27 -21.44
CA LYS A 106 -3.22 -0.99 -22.09
C LYS A 106 -4.67 -0.91 -22.59
N GLN A 107 -5.15 -1.94 -23.28
CA GLN A 107 -6.54 -2.02 -23.76
C GLN A 107 -7.53 -2.01 -22.59
N THR A 108 -7.20 -2.67 -21.48
CA THR A 108 -8.05 -2.68 -20.28
C THR A 108 -8.12 -1.30 -19.63
N ILE A 109 -7.00 -0.57 -19.55
CA ILE A 109 -6.96 0.81 -19.04
C ILE A 109 -7.84 1.71 -19.92
N LEU A 110 -7.68 1.64 -21.23
CA LEU A 110 -8.49 2.43 -22.18
C LEU A 110 -9.98 2.12 -22.05
N ARG A 111 -10.34 0.84 -21.89
CA ARG A 111 -11.72 0.42 -21.63
C ARG A 111 -12.25 1.01 -20.33
N ALA A 112 -11.46 0.98 -19.24
CA ALA A 112 -11.85 1.55 -17.95
C ALA A 112 -12.08 3.07 -18.06
N ILE A 113 -11.21 3.80 -18.77
CA ILE A 113 -11.34 5.24 -19.01
C ILE A 113 -12.63 5.55 -19.78
N ASN A 114 -12.87 4.81 -20.89
CA ASN A 114 -13.96 5.08 -21.82
C ASN A 114 -15.31 4.47 -21.40
N THR A 115 -15.38 3.73 -20.29
CA THR A 115 -16.63 3.18 -19.79
C THR A 115 -17.54 4.31 -19.33
N PRO A 116 -18.82 4.33 -19.75
CA PRO A 116 -19.78 5.35 -19.35
C PRO A 116 -19.90 5.45 -17.83
N GLU A 117 -20.08 6.67 -17.32
CA GLU A 117 -20.12 6.94 -15.89
C GLU A 117 -21.19 6.11 -15.15
N LYS A 118 -22.36 5.96 -15.73
CA LYS A 118 -23.43 5.10 -15.21
C LYS A 118 -22.97 3.65 -14.97
N ASP A 119 -22.17 3.11 -15.87
CA ASP A 119 -21.66 1.73 -15.78
C ASP A 119 -20.55 1.63 -14.74
N LYS A 120 -19.65 2.63 -14.67
CA LYS A 120 -18.64 2.73 -13.61
C LYS A 120 -19.32 2.74 -12.23
N GLN A 121 -20.33 3.57 -12.04
CA GLN A 121 -21.10 3.67 -10.80
C GLN A 121 -21.76 2.34 -10.43
N ARG A 122 -22.35 1.64 -11.39
CA ARG A 122 -22.95 0.31 -11.17
C ARG A 122 -21.88 -0.71 -10.73
N ILE A 123 -20.73 -0.73 -11.39
CA ILE A 123 -19.59 -1.58 -11.07
C ILE A 123 -19.08 -1.25 -9.66
N MET A 124 -18.80 0.03 -9.39
CA MET A 124 -18.29 0.47 -8.10
C MET A 124 -19.24 0.13 -6.95
N LYS A 125 -20.54 0.31 -7.15
CA LYS A 125 -21.56 -0.08 -6.16
C LYS A 125 -21.52 -1.57 -5.86
N ALA A 126 -21.35 -2.42 -6.87
CA ALA A 126 -21.22 -3.86 -6.69
C ALA A 126 -19.93 -4.24 -5.95
N LEU A 127 -18.80 -3.62 -6.30
CA LEU A 127 -17.52 -3.81 -5.62
C LEU A 127 -17.60 -3.41 -4.14
N ARG A 128 -18.17 -2.24 -3.84
CA ARG A 128 -18.35 -1.76 -2.46
C ARG A 128 -19.20 -2.72 -1.63
N ARG A 129 -20.32 -3.20 -2.18
CA ARG A 129 -21.15 -4.20 -1.53
C ARG A 129 -20.34 -5.46 -1.19
N ARG A 130 -19.53 -5.94 -2.13
CA ARG A 130 -18.68 -7.12 -1.91
C ARG A 130 -17.69 -6.93 -0.77
N VAL A 131 -17.02 -5.76 -0.73
CA VAL A 131 -16.08 -5.44 0.36
C VAL A 131 -16.81 -5.40 1.71
N SER A 132 -17.99 -4.78 1.77
CA SER A 132 -18.80 -4.73 3.00
C SER A 132 -19.30 -6.10 3.45
N ASP A 133 -19.71 -6.96 2.50
CA ASP A 133 -20.21 -8.30 2.80
C ASP A 133 -19.07 -9.27 3.21
N HIS A 134 -17.80 -8.92 2.93
CA HIS A 134 -16.62 -9.75 3.20
C HIS A 134 -15.64 -9.00 4.11
N ASP A 135 -16.12 -8.55 5.25
CA ASP A 135 -15.34 -7.87 6.26
C ASP A 135 -14.35 -8.78 6.99
N VAL A 136 -13.54 -8.18 7.85
CA VAL A 136 -12.52 -8.89 8.64
C VAL A 136 -13.14 -9.92 9.58
N GLN A 137 -14.33 -9.67 10.10
CA GLN A 137 -15.01 -10.58 11.03
C GLN A 137 -15.42 -11.86 10.31
N ARG A 138 -16.00 -11.73 9.12
CA ARG A 138 -16.35 -12.88 8.28
C ARG A 138 -15.12 -13.65 7.82
N TRP A 139 -14.05 -12.95 7.46
CA TRP A 139 -12.76 -13.57 7.12
C TRP A 139 -12.24 -14.40 8.29
N ALA A 140 -12.18 -13.80 9.49
CA ALA A 140 -11.70 -14.47 10.71
C ALA A 140 -12.54 -15.70 11.05
N ALA A 141 -13.87 -15.59 10.98
CA ALA A 141 -14.78 -16.72 11.24
C ALA A 141 -14.53 -17.88 10.26
N ARG A 142 -14.36 -17.58 8.97
CA ARG A 142 -14.08 -18.60 7.95
C ARG A 142 -12.70 -19.23 8.15
N TYR A 143 -11.70 -18.44 8.49
CA TYR A 143 -10.36 -18.93 8.77
C TYR A 143 -10.35 -19.88 9.97
N LEU A 144 -10.97 -19.49 11.08
CA LEU A 144 -11.09 -20.32 12.27
C LEU A 144 -11.88 -21.61 12.02
N ALA A 145 -12.97 -21.52 11.25
CA ALA A 145 -13.74 -22.71 10.85
C ALA A 145 -12.91 -23.66 9.99
N ALA A 146 -12.13 -23.13 9.04
CA ALA A 146 -11.25 -23.96 8.21
C ALA A 146 -10.11 -24.59 9.02
N LEU A 147 -9.57 -23.86 9.99
CA LEU A 147 -8.54 -24.37 10.91
C LEU A 147 -9.10 -25.51 11.79
N ALA A 148 -10.30 -25.34 12.33
CA ALA A 148 -10.96 -26.36 13.14
C ALA A 148 -11.34 -27.62 12.34
N ALA A 149 -11.61 -27.46 11.04
CA ALA A 149 -11.94 -28.56 10.14
C ALA A 149 -10.70 -29.22 9.50
N ALA A 150 -9.50 -28.65 9.70
CA ALA A 150 -8.27 -29.21 9.14
C ALA A 150 -8.02 -30.60 9.74
N PRO A 151 -7.75 -31.64 8.91
CA PRO A 151 -7.40 -32.95 9.42
C PRO A 151 -6.08 -32.87 10.19
N GLU A 152 -5.98 -33.58 11.31
CA GLU A 152 -4.72 -33.74 12.01
C GLU A 152 -3.70 -34.37 11.05
N LEU A 153 -2.57 -33.73 10.88
CA LEU A 153 -1.52 -34.27 10.04
C LEU A 153 -1.02 -35.58 10.67
N PRO A 154 -0.99 -36.71 9.92
CA PRO A 154 -0.44 -37.95 10.44
C PRO A 154 1.02 -37.72 10.86
N GLY A 155 1.34 -37.94 12.14
CA GLY A 155 2.71 -37.78 12.68
C GLY A 155 3.01 -36.41 13.29
N ALA A 156 2.03 -35.55 13.53
CA ALA A 156 2.19 -34.41 14.41
C ALA A 156 2.31 -34.93 15.86
N GLU A 157 3.50 -35.42 16.22
CA GLU A 157 3.85 -35.60 17.65
C GLU A 157 3.57 -34.27 18.37
N ALA A 158 2.87 -34.34 19.49
CA ALA A 158 2.51 -33.20 20.29
C ALA A 158 3.70 -32.26 20.42
N ARG A 159 3.61 -31.04 19.84
CA ARG A 159 4.66 -30.03 20.06
C ARG A 159 4.91 -29.95 21.55
N PRO A 160 6.17 -30.05 22.02
CA PRO A 160 6.45 -29.85 23.42
C PRO A 160 5.80 -28.55 23.86
N GLN A 161 4.98 -28.63 24.89
CA GLN A 161 4.39 -27.42 25.47
C GLN A 161 5.52 -26.45 25.80
N PRO A 162 5.38 -25.16 25.45
CA PRO A 162 6.39 -24.19 25.86
C PRO A 162 6.54 -24.29 27.38
N THR A 163 7.74 -24.64 27.83
CA THR A 163 8.07 -24.61 29.24
C THR A 163 7.69 -23.23 29.78
N PRO A 164 6.97 -23.15 30.91
CA PRO A 164 6.68 -21.84 31.49
C PRO A 164 8.01 -21.13 31.66
N HIS A 165 8.13 -19.95 31.07
CA HIS A 165 9.33 -19.14 31.14
C HIS A 165 9.77 -19.07 32.59
N ALA A 166 10.99 -19.56 32.87
CA ALA A 166 11.69 -19.25 34.11
C ALA A 166 11.61 -17.73 34.30
N GLU A 167 11.24 -17.34 35.49
CA GLU A 167 11.07 -16.00 36.02
C GLU A 167 11.82 -14.93 35.21
N GLU A 168 11.05 -13.94 34.69
CA GLU A 168 11.60 -12.74 34.11
C GLU A 168 12.62 -12.12 35.06
N THR A 169 13.88 -12.22 34.72
CA THR A 169 14.95 -11.45 35.40
C THR A 169 14.58 -9.97 35.20
N PRO A 170 14.43 -9.17 36.27
CA PRO A 170 14.07 -7.78 36.14
C PRO A 170 15.09 -7.05 35.27
N LEU A 171 14.62 -6.40 34.20
CA LEU A 171 15.45 -5.53 33.39
C LEU A 171 16.12 -4.50 34.32
N MET A 172 17.45 -4.53 34.39
CA MET A 172 18.23 -3.48 35.05
C MET A 172 17.83 -2.12 34.46
N PRO A 173 17.58 -1.10 35.30
CA PRO A 173 17.29 0.25 34.80
C PRO A 173 18.52 0.78 34.04
N ALA A 174 18.27 1.40 32.90
CA ALA A 174 19.31 2.04 32.09
C ALA A 174 20.08 3.05 32.92
N PRO A 175 21.41 3.18 32.75
CA PRO A 175 22.21 4.15 33.47
C PRO A 175 21.72 5.58 33.16
N SER A 176 21.43 6.35 34.23
CA SER A 176 21.02 7.75 34.15
C SER A 176 22.15 8.58 33.52
N GLU A 177 21.88 9.16 32.36
CA GLU A 177 22.75 10.18 31.78
C GLU A 177 22.87 11.37 32.75
N SER A 178 24.05 11.55 33.33
CA SER A 178 24.40 12.71 34.13
C SER A 178 24.40 13.96 33.24
N ARG A 179 23.43 14.84 33.49
CA ARG A 179 23.42 16.19 32.95
C ARG A 179 24.67 16.94 33.41
N SER A 180 25.65 17.12 32.53
CA SER A 180 26.71 18.10 32.72
C SER A 180 26.15 19.49 32.42
N GLY A 181 26.20 20.37 33.43
CA GLY A 181 25.73 21.74 33.39
C GLY A 181 26.54 22.65 32.44
N PRO A 182 26.05 23.87 32.20
CA PRO A 182 26.64 24.77 31.23
C PRO A 182 27.94 25.41 31.74
N ARG A 183 29.00 25.32 30.96
CA ARG A 183 30.21 26.12 31.19
C ARG A 183 30.00 27.56 30.67
N SER A 184 30.08 28.46 31.61
CA SER A 184 30.13 29.89 31.43
C SER A 184 31.43 30.35 30.75
N GLY A 185 31.32 31.24 29.80
CA GLY A 185 32.02 32.28 29.21
C GLY A 185 33.52 32.25 29.01
N PRO A 186 34.16 33.18 28.30
CA PRO A 186 34.21 34.59 28.69
C PRO A 186 33.97 35.60 27.54
N ARG A 187 33.73 36.83 28.02
CA ARG A 187 33.63 38.09 27.25
C ARG A 187 35.00 38.53 26.65
N GLY A 188 34.98 39.14 25.52
CA GLY A 188 36.02 39.98 24.95
C GLY A 188 35.47 40.64 23.69
N VAL A 189 35.01 41.81 23.73
CA VAL A 189 35.53 43.17 23.67
C VAL A 189 36.17 43.51 22.32
N ALA A 190 35.64 44.65 21.77
CA ALA A 190 36.21 45.65 20.86
C ALA A 190 36.20 45.31 19.35
N ASP A 191 35.52 46.02 18.52
CA ASP A 191 35.54 47.48 18.19
C ASP A 191 36.14 47.71 16.80
N ARG A 192 35.57 48.68 16.09
CA ARG A 192 36.01 49.41 14.87
C ARG A 192 35.53 48.89 13.52
N ALA A 193 34.52 49.54 12.91
CA ALA A 193 34.54 50.83 12.22
C ALA A 193 35.21 50.76 10.82
N GLY A 194 34.47 51.18 9.81
CA GLY A 194 35.03 51.90 8.71
C GLY A 194 34.74 51.42 7.29
N SER A 195 33.95 52.24 6.64
CA SER A 195 33.79 52.50 5.21
C SER A 195 32.81 51.66 4.47
#